data_29199bd5e91d8269c66fed7a05f23d3b
#
_entry.id   29199bd5e91d8269c66fed7a05f23d3b
#
_cell.length_a   1.000
_cell.length_b   1.000
_cell.length_c   1.000
_cell.angle_alpha   90.00
_cell.angle_beta   90.00
_cell.angle_gamma   90.00
#
_symmetry.space_group_name_H-M   'P 1'
#
loop_
_entity.id
_entity.type
_entity.pdbx_description
1 polymer ?
#
loop_
_entity_poly.entity_id
_entity_poly.type
_entity_poly.pdbx_seq_one_letter_code
_entity_poly.pdbx_strand_id
1 'polypeptide(L)'
;MKKIIYDLGSNNGDNIPYYLLKSDLVIAVEANPKLCEIIKKNFKKDIDNGKLVVENCIVTVLPDNEDKDFYLHRQHHVLSQFLAPNKSILDQYLKVKLPSRNIISIIKDYGEPYYIKIDLEHYDSYILKELLLRNVYPKYLSVESHSGEIIDLIIQNGKYKSFKLVDGSQVPKRYKNRMINNINYSFPIHSAGPFGNDIDGQWMEEKNFLFLLSVVGFGWKDIHCSLEDKPSKYYFPLQIIFYSKKKVIRRVIKIIIFFMVIYFVYIKFFFNLRQTTF
;
A
#
# COMPACT_ATOMS: atom_id res chain seq x y z
N MET A 1 24.04 -8.06 0.31
CA MET A 1 23.19 -7.51 1.41
C MET A 1 22.01 -8.45 1.59
N LYS A 2 21.68 -8.81 2.82
CA LYS A 2 20.51 -9.67 3.13
C LYS A 2 19.22 -8.96 2.73
N LYS A 3 18.34 -9.63 2.00
CA LYS A 3 17.03 -9.08 1.62
C LYS A 3 16.04 -9.34 2.74
N ILE A 4 15.68 -8.32 3.49
CA ILE A 4 14.71 -8.39 4.58
C ILE A 4 13.41 -7.72 4.14
N ILE A 5 12.31 -8.44 4.27
CA ILE A 5 10.96 -7.92 3.99
C ILE A 5 10.23 -7.70 5.31
N TYR A 6 9.65 -6.52 5.45
CA TYR A 6 8.77 -6.17 6.57
C TYR A 6 7.33 -6.11 6.06
N ASP A 7 6.47 -6.95 6.64
CA ASP A 7 5.04 -7.00 6.37
C ASP A 7 4.31 -6.44 7.60
N LEU A 8 4.04 -5.15 7.59
CA LEU A 8 3.38 -4.45 8.69
C LEU A 8 1.87 -4.53 8.48
N GLY A 9 1.18 -5.23 9.39
CA GLY A 9 -0.21 -5.66 9.24
C GLY A 9 -0.30 -6.95 8.41
N SER A 10 0.38 -8.02 8.88
CA SER A 10 0.45 -9.29 8.15
C SER A 10 -0.86 -10.06 8.09
N ASN A 11 -1.85 -9.68 8.90
CA ASN A 11 -3.16 -10.32 8.98
C ASN A 11 -3.03 -11.85 9.15
N ASN A 12 -3.67 -12.66 8.32
CA ASN A 12 -3.60 -14.12 8.34
C ASN A 12 -2.34 -14.71 7.66
N GLY A 13 -1.45 -13.86 7.13
CA GLY A 13 -0.21 -14.26 6.47
C GLY A 13 -0.32 -14.59 4.99
N ASP A 14 -1.37 -14.16 4.29
CA ASP A 14 -1.59 -14.45 2.86
C ASP A 14 -0.44 -14.00 1.95
N ASN A 15 0.33 -12.99 2.34
CA ASN A 15 1.48 -12.49 1.58
C ASN A 15 2.78 -13.25 1.88
N ILE A 16 2.88 -13.91 3.03
CA ILE A 16 4.12 -14.53 3.52
C ILE A 16 4.71 -15.55 2.52
N PRO A 17 3.93 -16.46 1.89
CA PRO A 17 4.49 -17.42 0.94
C PRO A 17 5.21 -16.74 -0.23
N TYR A 18 4.68 -15.65 -0.75
CA TYR A 18 5.31 -14.86 -1.80
C TYR A 18 6.59 -14.18 -1.30
N TYR A 19 6.55 -13.58 -0.10
CA TYR A 19 7.72 -12.90 0.46
C TYR A 19 8.87 -13.85 0.75
N LEU A 20 8.59 -15.07 1.21
CA LEU A 20 9.60 -16.11 1.42
C LEU A 20 10.30 -16.53 0.12
N LEU A 21 9.64 -16.42 -1.04
CA LEU A 21 10.28 -16.65 -2.35
C LEU A 21 11.22 -15.51 -2.77
N LYS A 22 11.08 -14.32 -2.18
CA LYS A 22 11.75 -13.07 -2.62
C LYS A 22 12.83 -12.56 -1.67
N SER A 23 12.94 -13.16 -0.47
CA SER A 23 13.81 -12.64 0.60
C SER A 23 14.59 -13.72 1.31
N ASP A 24 15.57 -13.28 2.07
CA ASP A 24 16.34 -14.11 3.00
C ASP A 24 15.67 -14.18 4.38
N LEU A 25 14.84 -13.17 4.70
CA LEU A 25 14.11 -13.07 5.97
C LEU A 25 12.83 -12.26 5.77
N VAL A 26 11.73 -12.73 6.34
CA VAL A 26 10.46 -12.01 6.45
C VAL A 26 10.21 -11.67 7.91
N ILE A 27 9.89 -10.41 8.20
CA ILE A 27 9.41 -9.93 9.49
C ILE A 27 7.92 -9.64 9.34
N ALA A 28 7.09 -10.53 9.82
CA ALA A 28 5.65 -10.40 9.82
C ALA A 28 5.20 -9.78 11.14
N VAL A 29 4.62 -8.58 11.10
CA VAL A 29 4.13 -7.88 12.29
C VAL A 29 2.61 -7.81 12.27
N GLU A 30 2.00 -8.36 13.29
CA GLU A 30 0.54 -8.44 13.43
C GLU A 30 0.13 -8.21 14.89
N ALA A 31 -0.82 -7.30 15.11
CA ALA A 31 -1.28 -6.96 16.46
C ALA A 31 -2.23 -8.01 17.03
N ASN A 32 -3.11 -8.60 16.20
CA ASN A 32 -4.10 -9.58 16.65
C ASN A 32 -3.45 -10.93 17.02
N PRO A 33 -3.45 -11.33 18.32
CA PRO A 33 -2.78 -12.55 18.75
C PRO A 33 -3.31 -13.83 18.05
N LYS A 34 -4.61 -13.87 17.76
CA LYS A 34 -5.22 -15.03 17.08
C LYS A 34 -4.67 -15.19 15.66
N LEU A 35 -4.46 -14.08 14.94
CA LEU A 35 -3.87 -14.12 13.60
C LEU A 35 -2.39 -14.50 13.66
N CYS A 36 -1.65 -14.00 14.66
CA CYS A 36 -0.27 -14.43 14.89
C CYS A 36 -0.15 -15.94 15.15
N GLU A 37 -1.07 -16.53 15.91
CA GLU A 37 -1.08 -17.99 16.12
C GLU A 37 -1.35 -18.75 14.83
N ILE A 38 -2.25 -18.25 13.98
CA ILE A 38 -2.49 -18.83 12.64
C ILE A 38 -1.22 -18.81 11.81
N ILE A 39 -0.53 -17.65 11.75
CA ILE A 39 0.73 -17.51 11.02
C ILE A 39 1.77 -18.48 11.59
N LYS A 40 1.98 -18.49 12.91
CA LYS A 40 2.95 -19.38 13.57
C LYS A 40 2.69 -20.86 13.29
N LYS A 41 1.43 -21.26 13.28
CA LYS A 41 1.03 -22.64 12.96
C LYS A 41 1.31 -22.98 11.49
N ASN A 42 0.89 -22.10 10.56
CA ASN A 42 0.98 -22.36 9.13
C ASN A 42 2.43 -22.33 8.61
N PHE A 43 3.27 -21.49 9.21
CA PHE A 43 4.65 -21.26 8.78
C PHE A 43 5.70 -21.73 9.79
N LYS A 44 5.35 -22.72 10.64
CA LYS A 44 6.26 -23.23 11.67
C LYS A 44 7.63 -23.61 11.11
N LYS A 45 7.68 -24.28 9.96
CA LYS A 45 8.93 -24.67 9.31
C LYS A 45 9.82 -23.49 8.93
N ASP A 46 9.23 -22.41 8.45
CA ASP A 46 9.97 -21.22 8.03
C ASP A 46 10.48 -20.44 9.25
N ILE A 47 9.72 -20.45 10.35
CA ILE A 47 10.14 -19.89 11.64
C ILE A 47 11.29 -20.71 12.21
N ASP A 48 11.18 -22.04 12.28
CA ASP A 48 12.20 -22.93 12.80
C ASP A 48 13.51 -22.83 11.99
N ASN A 49 13.42 -22.53 10.70
CA ASN A 49 14.57 -22.32 9.81
C ASN A 49 15.12 -20.88 9.84
N GLY A 50 14.56 -19.99 10.64
CA GLY A 50 14.99 -18.59 10.75
C GLY A 50 14.73 -17.73 9.50
N LYS A 51 13.77 -18.16 8.64
CA LYS A 51 13.35 -17.40 7.44
C LYS A 51 12.15 -16.49 7.69
N LEU A 52 11.42 -16.72 8.77
CA LEU A 52 10.27 -15.92 9.18
C LEU A 52 10.37 -15.61 10.67
N VAL A 53 10.14 -14.34 11.01
CA VAL A 53 9.89 -13.88 12.38
C VAL A 53 8.46 -13.37 12.43
N VAL A 54 7.74 -13.70 13.50
CA VAL A 54 6.38 -13.21 13.75
C VAL A 54 6.39 -12.37 15.02
N GLU A 55 6.26 -11.07 14.85
CA GLU A 55 6.14 -10.07 15.92
C GLU A 55 4.66 -9.86 16.25
N ASN A 56 4.26 -10.24 17.46
CA ASN A 56 2.90 -10.00 17.92
C ASN A 56 2.83 -8.70 18.73
N CYS A 57 2.72 -7.59 18.05
CA CYS A 57 2.64 -6.27 18.66
C CYS A 57 1.92 -5.26 17.76
N ILE A 58 1.48 -4.18 18.35
CA ILE A 58 1.07 -2.98 17.64
C ILE A 58 2.32 -2.27 17.14
N VAL A 59 2.45 -2.04 15.83
CA VAL A 59 3.51 -1.18 15.30
C VAL A 59 3.17 0.27 15.55
N THR A 60 4.08 1.02 16.15
CA THR A 60 3.87 2.43 16.49
C THR A 60 5.09 3.29 16.19
N VAL A 61 4.92 4.61 16.35
CA VAL A 61 6.01 5.61 16.42
C VAL A 61 6.31 6.00 17.87
N LEU A 62 5.61 5.40 18.83
CA LEU A 62 5.74 5.64 20.26
C LEU A 62 6.86 4.77 20.85
N PRO A 63 7.35 5.08 22.09
CA PRO A 63 8.32 4.24 22.78
C PRO A 63 7.85 2.79 22.94
N ASP A 64 8.84 1.86 22.96
CA ASP A 64 8.60 0.42 23.15
C ASP A 64 8.07 0.06 24.55
N ASN A 65 7.57 -1.17 24.65
CA ASN A 65 7.24 -1.84 25.92
C ASN A 65 6.10 -1.21 26.73
N GLU A 66 5.17 -0.58 26.08
CA GLU A 66 3.93 -0.13 26.68
C GLU A 66 2.74 -0.85 26.05
N ASP A 67 1.84 -1.36 26.89
CA ASP A 67 0.55 -1.86 26.39
C ASP A 67 -0.32 -0.69 25.94
N LYS A 68 -0.79 -0.77 24.73
CA LYS A 68 -1.66 0.24 24.11
C LYS A 68 -3.05 -0.34 23.83
N ASP A 69 -4.04 0.54 23.81
CA ASP A 69 -5.37 0.17 23.36
C ASP A 69 -5.35 -0.20 21.87
N PHE A 70 -5.92 -1.34 21.52
CA PHE A 70 -6.14 -1.80 20.16
C PHE A 70 -7.60 -2.19 19.97
N TYR A 71 -8.15 -1.95 18.80
CA TYR A 71 -9.56 -2.14 18.50
C TYR A 71 -9.75 -3.28 17.52
N LEU A 72 -10.09 -4.46 18.04
CA LEU A 72 -10.39 -5.65 17.26
C LEU A 72 -11.82 -5.55 16.71
N HIS A 73 -11.98 -5.53 15.39
CA HIS A 73 -13.31 -5.55 14.79
C HIS A 73 -13.96 -6.93 14.99
N ARG A 74 -15.20 -6.97 15.49
CA ARG A 74 -15.88 -8.20 15.93
C ARG A 74 -16.17 -9.19 14.81
N GLN A 75 -16.40 -8.72 13.59
CA GLN A 75 -16.79 -9.54 12.44
C GLN A 75 -15.73 -9.57 11.34
N HIS A 76 -14.99 -8.49 11.15
CA HIS A 76 -14.05 -8.30 10.04
C HIS A 76 -12.67 -7.96 10.57
N HIS A 77 -11.84 -8.99 10.83
CA HIS A 77 -10.51 -8.80 11.41
C HIS A 77 -9.62 -7.83 10.61
N VAL A 78 -9.83 -7.73 9.30
CA VAL A 78 -9.11 -6.79 8.40
C VAL A 78 -9.35 -5.32 8.75
N LEU A 79 -10.43 -4.99 9.46
CA LEU A 79 -10.75 -3.62 9.90
C LEU A 79 -10.28 -3.32 11.33
N SER A 80 -9.49 -4.23 11.94
CA SER A 80 -8.93 -4.00 13.28
C SER A 80 -7.84 -2.94 13.23
N GLN A 81 -7.85 -1.99 14.18
CA GLN A 81 -7.02 -0.79 14.08
C GLN A 81 -6.45 -0.32 15.41
N PHE A 82 -5.35 0.44 15.37
CA PHE A 82 -4.71 1.03 16.56
C PHE A 82 -5.43 2.30 17.01
N LEU A 83 -5.73 3.21 16.09
CA LEU A 83 -6.46 4.43 16.44
C LEU A 83 -7.91 4.10 16.82
N ALA A 84 -8.45 4.84 17.80
CA ALA A 84 -9.85 4.65 18.19
C ALA A 84 -10.78 4.89 16.99
N PRO A 85 -11.68 3.95 16.68
CA PRO A 85 -12.66 4.14 15.62
C PRO A 85 -13.65 5.26 15.97
N ASN A 86 -14.38 5.73 14.99
CA ASN A 86 -15.42 6.74 15.21
C ASN A 86 -16.43 6.24 16.26
N LYS A 87 -16.89 7.14 17.11
CA LYS A 87 -17.86 6.81 18.17
C LYS A 87 -19.12 6.12 17.65
N SER A 88 -19.56 6.43 16.44
CA SER A 88 -20.74 5.84 15.81
C SER A 88 -20.62 4.35 15.45
N ILE A 89 -19.40 3.81 15.42
CA ILE A 89 -19.12 2.39 15.09
C ILE A 89 -18.29 1.70 16.18
N LEU A 90 -18.05 2.34 17.31
CA LEU A 90 -17.19 1.82 18.38
C LEU A 90 -17.71 0.51 18.97
N ASP A 91 -19.02 0.28 18.96
CA ASP A 91 -19.68 -0.96 19.38
C ASP A 91 -19.35 -2.17 18.50
N GLN A 92 -18.91 -1.94 17.27
CA GLN A 92 -18.44 -2.99 16.36
C GLN A 92 -17.05 -3.52 16.74
N TYR A 93 -16.38 -2.89 17.69
CA TYR A 93 -15.02 -3.23 18.10
C TYR A 93 -14.95 -3.75 19.54
N LEU A 94 -14.00 -4.64 19.78
CA LEU A 94 -13.55 -5.04 21.09
C LEU A 94 -12.24 -4.31 21.38
N LYS A 95 -12.26 -3.47 22.41
CA LYS A 95 -11.05 -2.81 22.90
C LYS A 95 -10.23 -3.77 23.74
N VAL A 96 -8.97 -3.94 23.41
CA VAL A 96 -8.00 -4.80 24.13
C VAL A 96 -6.71 -4.04 24.38
N LYS A 97 -5.91 -4.50 25.35
CA LYS A 97 -4.56 -4.02 25.61
C LYS A 97 -3.58 -4.98 24.96
N LEU A 98 -2.67 -4.48 24.13
CA LEU A 98 -1.65 -5.26 23.43
C LEU A 98 -0.29 -4.56 23.52
N PRO A 99 0.81 -5.33 23.55
CA PRO A 99 2.17 -4.77 23.53
C PRO A 99 2.38 -3.94 22.27
N SER A 100 3.14 -2.87 22.38
CA SER A 100 3.51 -2.03 21.23
C SER A 100 5.01 -1.97 21.05
N ARG A 101 5.45 -1.83 19.79
CA ARG A 101 6.85 -1.65 19.42
C ARG A 101 7.00 -0.51 18.43
N ASN A 102 8.04 0.28 18.64
CA ASN A 102 8.42 1.32 17.68
C ASN A 102 8.99 0.68 16.41
N ILE A 103 8.55 1.16 15.24
CA ILE A 103 9.02 0.65 13.94
C ILE A 103 10.54 0.74 13.78
N ILE A 104 11.16 1.79 14.31
CA ILE A 104 12.62 1.96 14.23
C ILE A 104 13.35 0.96 15.12
N SER A 105 12.79 0.61 16.28
CA SER A 105 13.33 -0.44 17.14
C SER A 105 13.25 -1.80 16.45
N ILE A 106 12.14 -2.12 15.81
CA ILE A 106 11.98 -3.36 15.03
C ILE A 106 13.04 -3.43 13.93
N ILE A 107 13.26 -2.33 13.18
CA ILE A 107 14.27 -2.29 12.13
C ILE A 107 15.70 -2.43 12.69
N LYS A 108 15.99 -1.85 13.85
CA LYS A 108 17.30 -2.00 14.52
C LYS A 108 17.59 -3.45 14.91
N ASP A 109 16.58 -4.19 15.33
CA ASP A 109 16.75 -5.58 15.78
C ASP A 109 16.97 -6.55 14.61
N TYR A 110 16.32 -6.31 13.46
CA TYR A 110 16.35 -7.26 12.34
C TYR A 110 17.18 -6.81 11.15
N GLY A 111 17.44 -5.52 11.00
CA GLY A 111 18.31 -4.93 9.97
C GLY A 111 17.55 -4.16 8.90
N GLU A 112 18.33 -3.55 7.98
CA GLU A 112 17.83 -2.65 6.95
C GLU A 112 16.83 -3.33 6.00
N PRO A 113 15.68 -2.69 5.74
CA PRO A 113 14.64 -3.27 4.91
C PRO A 113 14.99 -3.21 3.42
N TYR A 114 14.79 -4.32 2.73
CA TYR A 114 14.75 -4.38 1.27
C TYR A 114 13.39 -3.96 0.73
N TYR A 115 12.32 -4.39 1.41
CA TYR A 115 10.94 -4.00 1.12
C TYR A 115 10.16 -3.83 2.41
N ILE A 116 9.33 -2.81 2.48
CA ILE A 116 8.32 -2.62 3.54
C ILE A 116 6.94 -2.53 2.91
N LYS A 117 6.00 -3.33 3.39
CA LYS A 117 4.56 -3.15 3.19
C LYS A 117 3.99 -2.49 4.44
N ILE A 118 3.25 -1.40 4.28
CA ILE A 118 2.51 -0.73 5.35
C ILE A 118 1.02 -0.85 5.05
N ASP A 119 0.28 -1.51 5.96
CA ASP A 119 -1.16 -1.72 5.87
C ASP A 119 -1.69 -1.91 7.29
N LEU A 120 -1.93 -0.78 7.99
CA LEU A 120 -2.18 -0.69 9.42
C LEU A 120 -3.50 0.02 9.76
N GLU A 121 -4.45 0.00 8.82
CA GLU A 121 -5.80 0.54 9.01
C GLU A 121 -5.78 1.93 9.69
N HIS A 122 -5.54 2.97 8.87
CA HIS A 122 -5.47 4.39 9.28
C HIS A 122 -4.22 4.84 10.08
N TYR A 123 -3.27 3.95 10.36
CA TYR A 123 -2.01 4.34 11.02
C TYR A 123 -0.82 4.42 10.06
N ASP A 124 -1.05 4.18 8.79
CA ASP A 124 -0.05 4.10 7.72
C ASP A 124 0.77 5.37 7.57
N SER A 125 0.11 6.53 7.56
CA SER A 125 0.78 7.83 7.41
C SER A 125 1.74 8.14 8.55
N TYR A 126 1.44 7.71 9.78
CA TYR A 126 2.33 7.89 10.93
C TYR A 126 3.61 7.08 10.78
N ILE A 127 3.49 5.80 10.42
CA ILE A 127 4.64 4.93 10.20
C ILE A 127 5.46 5.41 9.01
N LEU A 128 4.81 5.74 7.89
CA LEU A 128 5.48 6.28 6.72
C LEU A 128 6.28 7.54 7.06
N LYS A 129 5.67 8.50 7.77
CA LYS A 129 6.31 9.73 8.20
C LYS A 129 7.52 9.47 9.07
N GLU A 130 7.44 8.56 10.03
CA GLU A 130 8.57 8.21 10.91
C GLU A 130 9.73 7.61 10.11
N LEU A 131 9.46 6.67 9.21
CA LEU A 131 10.48 6.09 8.33
C LEU A 131 11.21 7.18 7.52
N LEU A 132 10.44 8.09 6.90
CA LEU A 132 11.00 9.17 6.10
C LEU A 132 11.84 10.15 6.94
N LEU A 133 11.37 10.51 8.14
CA LEU A 133 12.11 11.38 9.10
C LEU A 133 13.40 10.74 9.59
N ARG A 134 13.43 9.41 9.74
CA ARG A 134 14.63 8.66 10.16
C ARG A 134 15.54 8.27 9.00
N ASN A 135 15.24 8.73 7.78
CA ASN A 135 15.98 8.38 6.57
C ASN A 135 16.02 6.87 6.29
N VAL A 136 14.96 6.14 6.64
CA VAL A 136 14.79 4.74 6.30
C VAL A 136 14.11 4.66 4.93
N TYR A 137 14.89 4.30 3.92
CA TYR A 137 14.42 4.24 2.53
C TYR A 137 14.69 2.84 1.97
N PRO A 138 13.72 1.89 2.13
CA PRO A 138 13.86 0.58 1.49
C PRO A 138 13.91 0.72 -0.03
N LYS A 139 14.56 -0.26 -0.69
CA LYS A 139 14.56 -0.29 -2.16
C LYS A 139 13.15 -0.25 -2.73
N TYR A 140 12.22 -0.97 -2.13
CA TYR A 140 10.80 -0.96 -2.44
C TYR A 140 9.97 -0.64 -1.20
N LEU A 141 8.93 0.15 -1.40
CA LEU A 141 7.95 0.51 -0.36
C LEU A 141 6.55 0.34 -0.94
N SER A 142 5.62 -0.20 -0.18
CA SER A 142 4.19 -0.07 -0.48
C SER A 142 3.39 0.43 0.71
N VAL A 143 2.37 1.23 0.41
CA VAL A 143 1.45 1.78 1.40
C VAL A 143 0.05 1.79 0.82
N GLU A 144 -0.97 1.41 1.60
CA GLU A 144 -2.34 1.46 1.12
C GLU A 144 -2.83 2.90 0.91
N SER A 145 -3.56 3.14 -0.18
CA SER A 145 -3.97 4.48 -0.63
C SER A 145 -5.26 4.96 0.06
N HIS A 146 -5.24 5.09 1.38
CA HIS A 146 -6.43 5.56 2.13
C HIS A 146 -6.65 7.06 2.08
N SER A 147 -5.59 7.86 1.95
CA SER A 147 -5.67 9.32 2.05
C SER A 147 -4.68 10.05 1.14
N GLY A 148 -4.97 11.33 0.87
CA GLY A 148 -4.04 12.23 0.18
C GLY A 148 -2.76 12.47 0.97
N GLU A 149 -2.78 12.40 2.30
CA GLU A 149 -1.61 12.60 3.16
C GLU A 149 -0.47 11.64 2.81
N ILE A 150 -0.78 10.36 2.55
CA ILE A 150 0.24 9.36 2.17
C ILE A 150 0.95 9.79 0.88
N ILE A 151 0.18 10.29 -0.09
CA ILE A 151 0.74 10.77 -1.37
C ILE A 151 1.63 11.98 -1.14
N ASP A 152 1.14 12.94 -0.37
CA ASP A 152 1.88 14.17 -0.06
C ASP A 152 3.20 13.84 0.64
N LEU A 153 3.21 12.94 1.62
CA LEU A 153 4.41 12.50 2.31
C LEU A 153 5.44 11.89 1.34
N ILE A 154 5.02 11.02 0.45
CA ILE A 154 5.92 10.35 -0.50
C ILE A 154 6.48 11.37 -1.52
N ILE A 155 5.62 12.20 -2.10
CA ILE A 155 5.98 13.15 -3.15
C ILE A 155 6.86 14.27 -2.60
N GLN A 156 6.48 14.91 -1.48
CA GLN A 156 7.24 16.01 -0.88
C GLN A 156 8.61 15.56 -0.37
N ASN A 157 8.75 14.33 0.12
CA ASN A 157 10.04 13.78 0.50
C ASN A 157 11.01 13.68 -0.69
N GLY A 158 10.51 13.40 -1.88
CA GLY A 158 11.25 13.45 -3.13
C GLY A 158 12.34 12.39 -3.31
N LYS A 159 12.48 11.41 -2.41
CA LYS A 159 13.45 10.30 -2.55
C LYS A 159 13.00 9.27 -3.58
N TYR A 160 11.73 8.87 -3.51
CA TYR A 160 11.16 7.98 -4.49
C TYR A 160 10.76 8.73 -5.76
N LYS A 161 11.16 8.23 -6.91
CA LYS A 161 10.89 8.85 -8.23
C LYS A 161 10.09 7.94 -9.16
N SER A 162 9.87 6.71 -8.75
CA SER A 162 9.25 5.66 -9.55
C SER A 162 8.09 5.03 -8.82
N PHE A 163 6.94 4.99 -9.47
CA PHE A 163 5.66 4.63 -8.87
C PHE A 163 4.95 3.55 -9.69
N LYS A 164 4.26 2.66 -9.00
CA LYS A 164 3.25 1.74 -9.55
C LYS A 164 2.05 1.71 -8.62
N LEU A 165 0.92 1.22 -9.13
CA LEU A 165 -0.30 1.05 -8.35
C LEU A 165 -0.80 -0.39 -8.51
N VAL A 166 -1.12 -1.05 -7.39
CA VAL A 166 -1.74 -2.38 -7.38
C VAL A 166 -3.16 -2.24 -6.82
N ASP A 167 -4.14 -2.70 -7.57
CA ASP A 167 -5.54 -2.78 -7.12
C ASP A 167 -5.75 -4.15 -6.47
N GLY A 168 -5.91 -4.19 -5.14
CA GLY A 168 -6.07 -5.42 -4.37
C GLY A 168 -7.23 -6.28 -4.87
N SER A 169 -8.34 -5.66 -5.30
CA SER A 169 -9.50 -6.36 -5.84
C SER A 169 -9.22 -7.12 -7.15
N GLN A 170 -8.16 -6.77 -7.86
CA GLN A 170 -7.78 -7.37 -9.14
C GLN A 170 -6.62 -8.38 -9.00
N VAL A 171 -5.96 -8.43 -7.85
CA VAL A 171 -4.78 -9.27 -7.62
C VAL A 171 -5.02 -10.75 -7.97
N PRO A 172 -6.07 -11.42 -7.47
CA PRO A 172 -6.26 -12.85 -7.74
C PRO A 172 -6.48 -13.18 -9.22
N LYS A 173 -7.06 -12.23 -9.97
CA LYS A 173 -7.30 -12.39 -11.41
C LYS A 173 -6.08 -12.03 -12.24
N ARG A 174 -5.42 -10.92 -11.90
CA ARG A 174 -4.33 -10.34 -12.68
C ARG A 174 -3.02 -11.10 -12.51
N TYR A 175 -2.77 -11.59 -11.31
CA TYR A 175 -1.52 -12.27 -10.94
C TYR A 175 -1.71 -13.77 -10.69
N LYS A 176 -2.68 -14.37 -11.38
CA LYS A 176 -2.86 -15.82 -11.40
C LYS A 176 -1.75 -16.47 -12.23
N ASN A 177 -1.22 -17.61 -11.74
CA ASN A 177 -0.20 -18.42 -12.42
C ASN A 177 1.05 -17.62 -12.84
N ARG A 178 1.60 -16.82 -11.93
CA ARG A 178 2.82 -16.05 -12.16
C ARG A 178 4.06 -16.88 -11.90
N MET A 179 5.05 -16.75 -12.77
CA MET A 179 6.37 -17.32 -12.53
C MET A 179 7.17 -16.40 -11.62
N ILE A 180 7.39 -16.83 -10.37
CA ILE A 180 8.19 -16.13 -9.37
C ILE A 180 9.38 -17.03 -9.04
N ASN A 181 10.60 -16.60 -9.38
CA ASN A 181 11.82 -17.40 -9.17
C ASN A 181 11.68 -18.85 -9.67
N ASN A 182 11.13 -19.05 -10.87
CA ASN A 182 10.86 -20.35 -11.51
C ASN A 182 9.78 -21.21 -10.79
N ILE A 183 9.01 -20.62 -9.89
CA ILE A 183 7.88 -21.27 -9.21
C ILE A 183 6.59 -20.66 -9.76
N ASN A 184 5.63 -21.52 -10.14
CA ASN A 184 4.31 -21.04 -10.52
C ASN A 184 3.53 -20.65 -9.26
N TYR A 185 3.23 -19.37 -9.12
CA TYR A 185 2.59 -18.79 -7.94
C TYR A 185 1.27 -18.09 -8.32
N SER A 186 0.26 -18.25 -7.48
CA SER A 186 -1.02 -17.55 -7.60
C SER A 186 -1.33 -16.85 -6.29
N PHE A 187 -1.54 -15.55 -6.36
CA PHE A 187 -1.84 -14.73 -5.19
C PHE A 187 -3.23 -15.05 -4.64
N PRO A 188 -3.38 -15.21 -3.31
CA PRO A 188 -4.68 -15.37 -2.65
C PRO A 188 -5.61 -14.17 -2.84
N ILE A 189 -6.90 -14.35 -2.51
CA ILE A 189 -7.96 -13.34 -2.72
C ILE A 189 -7.68 -12.06 -1.91
N HIS A 190 -7.12 -12.19 -0.71
CA HIS A 190 -6.85 -11.06 0.20
C HIS A 190 -5.37 -10.64 0.22
N SER A 191 -4.58 -11.11 -0.75
CA SER A 191 -3.18 -10.70 -0.89
C SER A 191 -3.07 -9.27 -1.42
N ALA A 192 -2.10 -8.51 -0.90
CA ALA A 192 -1.67 -7.22 -1.45
C ALA A 192 -1.05 -7.35 -2.85
N GLY A 193 -0.72 -8.58 -3.29
CA GLY A 193 -0.14 -8.85 -4.59
C GLY A 193 1.38 -8.75 -4.63
N PRO A 194 1.96 -8.65 -5.83
CA PRO A 194 3.39 -8.57 -6.01
C PRO A 194 3.96 -7.20 -5.66
N PHE A 195 5.26 -7.15 -5.39
CA PHE A 195 6.00 -5.89 -5.26
C PHE A 195 7.16 -5.80 -6.27
N GLY A 196 7.67 -4.60 -6.44
CA GLY A 196 8.86 -4.34 -7.27
C GLY A 196 8.61 -4.63 -8.75
N ASN A 197 9.54 -5.37 -9.36
CA ASN A 197 9.47 -5.69 -10.78
C ASN A 197 8.52 -6.85 -11.12
N ASP A 198 7.95 -7.54 -10.13
CA ASP A 198 6.90 -8.53 -10.35
C ASP A 198 5.53 -7.87 -10.64
N ILE A 199 5.39 -6.58 -10.35
CA ILE A 199 4.20 -5.79 -10.73
C ILE A 199 4.25 -5.51 -12.22
N ASP A 200 3.15 -5.81 -12.92
CA ASP A 200 3.02 -5.54 -14.35
C ASP A 200 3.20 -4.07 -14.71
N GLY A 201 3.71 -3.84 -15.92
CA GLY A 201 3.89 -2.52 -16.48
C GLY A 201 5.17 -1.82 -16.04
N GLN A 202 5.40 -0.67 -16.63
CA GLN A 202 6.58 0.14 -16.37
C GLN A 202 6.38 0.99 -15.11
N TRP A 203 7.49 1.34 -14.47
CA TRP A 203 7.49 2.35 -13.42
C TRP A 203 7.11 3.71 -14.01
N MET A 204 6.29 4.45 -13.31
CA MET A 204 5.79 5.77 -13.71
C MET A 204 6.56 6.86 -12.99
N GLU A 205 6.81 7.98 -13.66
CA GLU A 205 7.17 9.23 -12.99
C GLU A 205 5.97 9.81 -12.21
N GLU A 206 6.23 10.71 -11.28
CA GLU A 206 5.25 11.35 -10.42
C GLU A 206 4.00 11.85 -11.15
N LYS A 207 4.20 12.65 -12.22
CA LYS A 207 3.10 13.23 -12.99
C LYS A 207 2.13 12.17 -13.54
N ASN A 208 2.67 11.11 -14.12
CA ASN A 208 1.86 10.03 -14.68
C ASN A 208 1.16 9.21 -13.60
N PHE A 209 1.83 9.01 -12.46
CA PHE A 209 1.26 8.34 -11.30
C PHE A 209 0.09 9.13 -10.71
N LEU A 210 0.26 10.44 -10.47
CA LEU A 210 -0.79 11.31 -9.95
C LEU A 210 -1.98 11.38 -10.91
N PHE A 211 -1.73 11.43 -12.22
CA PHE A 211 -2.78 11.34 -13.22
C PHE A 211 -3.54 10.01 -13.14
N LEU A 212 -2.84 8.87 -13.10
CA LEU A 212 -3.48 7.57 -12.92
C LEU A 212 -4.36 7.55 -11.67
N LEU A 213 -3.82 8.01 -10.53
CA LEU A 213 -4.52 8.01 -9.26
C LEU A 213 -5.77 8.92 -9.27
N SER A 214 -5.70 10.07 -9.94
CA SER A 214 -6.85 10.96 -10.12
C SER A 214 -8.00 10.30 -10.88
N VAL A 215 -7.67 9.42 -11.82
CA VAL A 215 -8.65 8.66 -12.61
C VAL A 215 -9.24 7.48 -11.83
N VAL A 216 -8.39 6.68 -11.18
CA VAL A 216 -8.84 5.44 -10.51
C VAL A 216 -9.33 5.68 -9.07
N GLY A 217 -8.89 6.78 -8.45
CA GLY A 217 -9.23 7.17 -7.07
C GLY A 217 -8.61 6.27 -6.01
N PHE A 218 -8.87 6.62 -4.74
CA PHE A 218 -8.47 5.86 -3.55
C PHE A 218 -9.27 4.55 -3.39
N GLY A 219 -8.96 3.84 -2.34
CA GLY A 219 -9.61 2.59 -1.92
C GLY A 219 -8.58 1.47 -1.81
N TRP A 220 -8.98 0.23 -1.77
CA TRP A 220 -8.09 -0.92 -1.63
C TRP A 220 -7.08 -1.03 -2.80
N LYS A 221 -6.08 -0.17 -2.72
CA LYS A 221 -4.97 -0.05 -3.69
C LYS A 221 -3.69 0.29 -2.95
N ASP A 222 -2.64 -0.42 -3.30
CA ASP A 222 -1.30 -0.15 -2.78
C ASP A 222 -0.51 0.75 -3.74
N ILE A 223 0.00 1.84 -3.20
CA ILE A 223 0.99 2.69 -3.85
C ILE A 223 2.34 2.02 -3.66
N HIS A 224 3.00 1.66 -4.77
CA HIS A 224 4.33 1.11 -4.76
C HIS A 224 5.35 2.12 -5.21
N CYS A 225 6.44 2.22 -4.46
CA CYS A 225 7.57 3.12 -4.74
C CYS A 225 8.86 2.33 -4.95
N SER A 226 9.74 2.84 -5.80
CA SER A 226 11.11 2.30 -5.98
C SER A 226 12.14 3.41 -5.94
N LEU A 227 13.28 3.13 -5.28
CA LEU A 227 14.46 4.01 -5.27
C LEU A 227 15.33 3.85 -6.51
N GLU A 228 15.46 2.63 -7.02
CA GLU A 228 16.48 2.28 -8.01
C GLU A 228 15.92 2.16 -9.42
N ASP A 229 14.65 1.77 -9.56
CA ASP A 229 14.06 1.58 -10.88
C ASP A 229 13.81 2.93 -11.56
N LYS A 230 14.16 3.01 -12.84
CA LYS A 230 13.97 4.24 -13.61
C LYS A 230 12.54 4.35 -14.12
N PRO A 231 11.85 5.49 -13.92
CA PRO A 231 10.52 5.69 -14.45
C PRO A 231 10.56 5.88 -15.97
N SER A 232 9.53 5.39 -16.66
CA SER A 232 9.32 5.66 -18.08
C SER A 232 8.70 7.04 -18.26
N LYS A 233 9.31 7.85 -19.13
CA LYS A 233 8.79 9.16 -19.53
C LYS A 233 7.59 9.06 -20.49
N TYR A 234 7.50 7.96 -21.22
CA TYR A 234 6.50 7.76 -22.30
C TYR A 234 5.36 6.84 -21.87
N TYR A 235 4.93 6.96 -20.63
CA TYR A 235 3.84 6.14 -20.14
C TYR A 235 2.51 6.72 -20.58
N PHE A 236 1.90 6.15 -21.61
CA PHE A 236 0.47 6.31 -21.83
C PHE A 236 -0.25 5.30 -20.93
N PRO A 237 -1.22 5.70 -20.11
CA PRO A 237 -1.81 4.83 -19.10
C PRO A 237 -2.73 3.77 -19.71
N LEU A 238 -2.18 2.85 -20.52
CA LEU A 238 -2.89 1.62 -20.92
C LEU A 238 -3.39 0.85 -19.68
N GLN A 239 -2.78 1.06 -18.52
CA GLN A 239 -3.28 0.51 -17.25
C GLN A 239 -4.69 1.01 -16.89
N ILE A 240 -5.11 2.20 -17.33
CA ILE A 240 -6.50 2.67 -17.14
C ILE A 240 -7.49 1.69 -17.76
N ILE A 241 -7.12 1.03 -18.85
CA ILE A 241 -7.98 0.04 -19.54
C ILE A 241 -8.14 -1.23 -18.70
N PHE A 242 -7.18 -1.56 -17.82
CA PHE A 242 -7.22 -2.76 -16.97
C PHE A 242 -7.99 -2.55 -15.66
N TYR A 243 -8.13 -1.31 -15.21
CA TYR A 243 -8.96 -0.99 -14.05
C TYR A 243 -10.45 -0.99 -14.47
N SER A 244 -11.23 -1.89 -13.89
CA SER A 244 -12.70 -2.05 -14.01
C SER A 244 -13.40 -1.20 -15.10
N LYS A 245 -13.55 -1.77 -16.30
CA LYS A 245 -14.06 -1.11 -17.52
C LYS A 245 -15.24 -0.13 -17.32
N LYS A 246 -16.21 -0.43 -16.45
CA LYS A 246 -17.41 0.44 -16.29
C LYS A 246 -17.17 1.70 -15.42
N LYS A 247 -16.45 1.61 -14.30
CA LYS A 247 -16.21 2.76 -13.41
C LYS A 247 -15.23 3.76 -13.99
N VAL A 248 -14.17 3.26 -14.60
CA VAL A 248 -13.11 4.07 -15.21
C VAL A 248 -13.61 4.79 -16.45
N ILE A 249 -14.31 4.08 -17.35
CA ILE A 249 -14.90 4.70 -18.54
C ILE A 249 -15.87 5.83 -18.15
N ARG A 250 -16.71 5.64 -17.13
CA ARG A 250 -17.62 6.70 -16.66
C ARG A 250 -16.86 7.91 -16.08
N ARG A 251 -15.72 7.72 -15.38
CA ARG A 251 -14.91 8.84 -14.88
C ARG A 251 -14.16 9.54 -15.99
N VAL A 252 -13.55 8.80 -16.90
CA VAL A 252 -12.87 9.37 -18.08
C VAL A 252 -13.85 10.17 -18.94
N ILE A 253 -15.05 9.66 -19.20
CA ILE A 253 -16.11 10.38 -19.91
C ILE A 253 -16.49 11.67 -19.17
N LYS A 254 -16.65 11.64 -17.85
CA LYS A 254 -16.95 12.84 -17.08
C LYS A 254 -15.81 13.90 -17.15
N ILE A 255 -14.56 13.46 -17.12
CA ILE A 255 -13.41 14.37 -17.26
C ILE A 255 -13.38 14.99 -18.66
N ILE A 256 -13.61 14.19 -19.71
CA ILE A 256 -13.67 14.67 -21.10
C ILE A 256 -14.81 15.67 -21.27
N ILE A 257 -16.01 15.35 -20.76
CA ILE A 257 -17.16 16.25 -20.79
C ILE A 257 -16.86 17.55 -20.06
N PHE A 258 -16.22 17.49 -18.88
CA PHE A 258 -15.82 18.67 -18.10
C PHE A 258 -14.88 19.58 -18.90
N PHE A 259 -13.84 19.03 -19.54
CA PHE A 259 -12.96 19.82 -20.40
C PHE A 259 -13.64 20.36 -21.65
N MET A 260 -14.55 19.60 -22.25
CA MET A 260 -15.36 20.08 -23.39
C MET A 260 -16.26 21.24 -22.97
N VAL A 261 -16.90 21.17 -21.80
CA VAL A 261 -17.72 22.28 -21.27
C VAL A 261 -16.88 23.52 -21.03
N ILE A 262 -15.70 23.39 -20.39
CA ILE A 262 -14.78 24.52 -20.20
C ILE A 262 -14.36 25.11 -21.55
N TYR A 263 -14.03 24.29 -22.53
CA TYR A 263 -13.63 24.75 -23.87
C TYR A 263 -14.78 25.48 -24.56
N PHE A 264 -16.02 24.99 -24.49
CA PHE A 264 -17.20 25.68 -25.04
C PHE A 264 -17.51 27.00 -24.35
N VAL A 265 -17.37 27.05 -23.00
CA VAL A 265 -17.54 28.31 -22.23
C VAL A 265 -16.45 29.30 -22.63
N TYR A 266 -15.22 28.85 -22.79
CA TYR A 266 -14.11 29.69 -23.23
C TYR A 266 -14.34 30.26 -24.65
N ILE A 267 -14.75 29.43 -25.60
CA ILE A 267 -15.08 29.90 -26.96
C ILE A 267 -16.24 30.88 -26.95
N LYS A 268 -17.31 30.58 -26.18
CA LYS A 268 -18.48 31.47 -26.11
C LYS A 268 -18.11 32.83 -25.49
N PHE A 269 -17.23 32.83 -24.49
CA PHE A 269 -16.72 34.05 -23.88
C PHE A 269 -15.88 34.90 -24.89
N PHE A 270 -15.03 34.25 -25.67
CA PHE A 270 -14.23 34.91 -26.70
C PHE A 270 -15.06 35.44 -27.87
N PHE A 271 -16.10 34.72 -28.27
CA PHE A 271 -17.04 35.17 -29.32
C PHE A 271 -17.87 36.39 -28.89
N ASN A 272 -18.32 36.39 -27.63
CA ASN A 272 -19.08 37.53 -27.10
C ASN A 272 -18.21 38.81 -26.93
N LEU A 273 -16.93 38.67 -26.59
CA LEU A 273 -15.98 39.79 -26.55
C LEU A 273 -15.72 40.41 -27.92
N ARG A 274 -15.82 39.67 -29.02
CA ARG A 274 -15.68 40.19 -30.38
C ARG A 274 -16.93 40.92 -30.90
N GLN A 275 -18.09 40.68 -30.33
CA GLN A 275 -19.34 41.39 -30.72
C GLN A 275 -19.56 42.71 -29.96
N THR A 276 -18.81 42.98 -28.89
CA THR A 276 -18.93 44.25 -28.10
C THR A 276 -17.87 45.30 -28.47
N THR A 277 -17.09 45.04 -29.51
CA THR A 277 -16.04 45.99 -30.01
C THR A 277 -16.32 46.49 -31.44
N PHE A 278 -17.60 46.57 -31.83
CA PHE A 278 -18.03 47.32 -33.04
C PHE A 278 -19.11 48.34 -32.70
#